data_59aa4f148e06e2851239ddcdad826226
#
_entry.id   59aa4f148e06e2851239ddcdad826226
#
_cell.length_a   1.000
_cell.length_b   1.000
_cell.length_c   1.000
_cell.angle_alpha   90.00
_cell.angle_beta   90.00
_cell.angle_gamma   90.00
#
_symmetry.space_group_name_H-M   'P 1'
#
loop_
_entity.id
_entity.type
_entity.pdbx_description
1 polymer ?
#
loop_
_entity_poly.entity_id
_entity_poly.type
_entity_poly.pdbx_seq_one_letter_code
_entity_poly.pdbx_strand_id
1 'polypeptide(L)'
;MGERHDPDLLFRALADPSRRKLLDLLHAHDGRTLNDLCEHLDMTRQGVTQHLDVLEAANLVATVRRGREKLHFLNPVPLQALYDRWIAKFERPRLKALSRLKRRLEKIDG
;
A
#
# COMPACT_ATOMS: atom_id res chain seq x y z
N MET A 1 -24.51 5.20 -1.87
CA MET A 1 -23.52 6.25 -1.69
C MET A 1 -22.16 5.73 -2.02
N GLY A 2 -21.51 6.36 -2.95
CA GLY A 2 -20.17 5.94 -3.34
C GLY A 2 -19.19 6.10 -2.19
N GLU A 3 -18.34 5.11 -2.04
CA GLU A 3 -17.23 5.22 -1.11
C GLU A 3 -16.38 6.42 -1.51
N ARG A 4 -16.22 7.33 -0.58
CA ARG A 4 -15.31 8.44 -0.80
C ARG A 4 -13.90 7.95 -0.57
N HIS A 5 -13.15 7.86 -1.64
CA HIS A 5 -11.71 7.66 -1.52
C HIS A 5 -11.09 8.98 -1.12
N ASP A 6 -10.83 9.14 0.17
CA ASP A 6 -10.11 10.30 0.65
C ASP A 6 -8.61 10.04 0.42
N PRO A 7 -7.98 10.77 -0.52
CA PRO A 7 -6.56 10.55 -0.79
C PRO A 7 -5.67 10.83 0.42
N ASP A 8 -6.09 11.68 1.34
CA ASP A 8 -5.29 11.96 2.54
C ASP A 8 -5.22 10.73 3.45
N LEU A 9 -6.30 9.95 3.56
CA LEU A 9 -6.29 8.70 4.32
C LEU A 9 -5.32 7.70 3.68
N LEU A 10 -5.32 7.62 2.35
CA LEU A 10 -4.42 6.74 1.63
C LEU A 10 -2.96 7.12 1.88
N PHE A 11 -2.60 8.39 1.70
CA PHE A 11 -1.23 8.84 1.88
C PHE A 11 -0.77 8.69 3.32
N ARG A 12 -1.65 8.97 4.29
CA ARG A 12 -1.34 8.76 5.70
C ARG A 12 -1.06 7.29 6.00
N ALA A 13 -1.89 6.40 5.46
CA ALA A 13 -1.71 4.96 5.64
C ALA A 13 -0.37 4.49 5.07
N LEU A 14 0.02 5.01 3.91
CA LEU A 14 1.27 4.63 3.25
C LEU A 14 2.50 5.30 3.85
N ALA A 15 2.34 6.32 4.68
CA ALA A 15 3.47 7.09 5.21
C ALA A 15 4.25 6.35 6.31
N ASP A 16 3.70 5.31 6.88
CA ASP A 16 4.31 4.58 8.00
C ASP A 16 4.97 3.29 7.50
N PRO A 17 6.24 3.03 7.86
CA PRO A 17 6.95 1.82 7.39
C PRO A 17 6.33 0.52 7.90
N SER A 18 5.77 0.50 9.11
CA SER A 18 5.12 -0.70 9.64
C SER A 18 3.85 -1.03 8.84
N ARG A 19 3.10 -0.01 8.46
CA ARG A 19 1.91 -0.22 7.63
C ARG A 19 2.28 -0.69 6.23
N ARG A 20 3.35 -0.16 5.63
CA ARG A 20 3.84 -0.66 4.34
C ARG A 20 4.28 -2.11 4.45
N LYS A 21 4.92 -2.49 5.55
CA LYS A 21 5.31 -3.88 5.80
C LYS A 21 4.09 -4.80 5.88
N LEU A 22 3.03 -4.36 6.55
CA LEU A 22 1.77 -5.11 6.60
C LEU A 22 1.19 -5.33 5.20
N LEU A 23 1.20 -4.30 4.36
CA LEU A 23 0.73 -4.43 2.98
C LEU A 23 1.60 -5.41 2.18
N ASP A 24 2.90 -5.37 2.37
CA ASP A 24 3.83 -6.31 1.72
C ASP A 24 3.55 -7.75 2.15
N LEU A 25 3.29 -7.96 3.44
CA LEU A 25 2.96 -9.29 3.96
C LEU A 25 1.66 -9.81 3.35
N LEU A 26 0.64 -8.97 3.24
CA LEU A 26 -0.63 -9.35 2.63
C LEU A 26 -0.50 -9.56 1.13
N HIS A 27 0.32 -8.78 0.45
CA HIS A 27 0.60 -8.99 -0.97
C HIS A 27 1.29 -10.34 -1.20
N ALA A 28 2.21 -10.72 -0.33
CA ALA A 28 2.91 -12.00 -0.42
C ALA A 28 1.97 -13.17 -0.14
N HIS A 29 1.04 -13.01 0.80
CA HIS A 29 0.13 -14.08 1.21
C HIS A 29 -1.14 -13.46 1.80
N ASP A 30 -2.20 -13.37 1.02
CA ASP A 30 -3.50 -12.86 1.46
C ASP A 30 -4.20 -13.81 2.43
N GLY A 31 -5.15 -13.26 3.17
CA GLY A 31 -5.96 -14.06 4.08
C GLY A 31 -5.27 -14.37 5.41
N ARG A 32 -4.40 -13.47 5.87
CA ARG A 32 -3.71 -13.64 7.14
C ARG A 32 -4.58 -13.22 8.32
N THR A 33 -4.46 -13.95 9.41
CA THR A 33 -5.05 -13.59 10.69
C THR A 33 -4.19 -12.52 11.38
N LEU A 34 -4.75 -11.89 12.42
CA LEU A 34 -3.97 -10.97 13.26
C LEU A 34 -2.76 -11.67 13.88
N ASN A 35 -2.92 -12.92 14.32
CA ASN A 35 -1.81 -13.69 14.89
C ASN A 35 -0.68 -13.88 13.87
N ASP A 36 -1.01 -14.24 12.63
CA ASP A 36 -0.03 -14.40 11.57
C ASP A 36 0.74 -13.09 11.33
N LEU A 37 0.04 -11.97 11.31
CA LEU A 37 0.67 -10.68 11.08
C LEU A 37 1.58 -10.28 12.26
N CYS A 38 1.14 -10.55 13.49
CA CYS A 38 1.95 -10.25 14.68
C CYS A 38 3.25 -11.03 14.72
N GLU A 39 3.27 -12.24 14.18
CA GLU A 39 4.49 -13.07 14.14
C GLU A 39 5.59 -12.46 13.26
N HIS A 40 5.21 -11.64 12.28
CA HIS A 40 6.14 -11.04 11.34
C HIS A 40 6.56 -9.62 11.71
N LEU A 41 6.01 -9.06 12.77
CA LEU A 41 6.27 -7.69 13.17
C LEU A 41 6.76 -7.65 14.61
N ASP A 42 7.81 -6.86 14.85
CA ASP A 42 8.35 -6.63 16.19
C ASP A 42 7.55 -5.49 16.84
N MET A 43 6.29 -5.77 17.14
CA MET A 43 5.35 -4.81 17.72
C MET A 43 4.36 -5.53 18.62
N THR A 44 3.73 -4.76 19.50
CA THR A 44 2.64 -5.29 20.31
C THR A 44 1.44 -5.61 19.42
N ARG A 45 0.61 -6.57 19.87
CA ARG A 45 -0.64 -6.91 19.21
C ARG A 45 -1.55 -5.67 19.05
N GLN A 46 -1.61 -4.84 20.06
CA GLN A 46 -2.38 -3.60 20.02
C GLN A 46 -1.84 -2.64 18.95
N GLY A 47 -0.52 -2.53 18.83
CA GLY A 47 0.11 -1.70 17.80
C GLY A 47 -0.23 -2.17 16.40
N VAL A 48 -0.16 -3.50 16.16
CA VAL A 48 -0.55 -4.07 14.88
C VAL A 48 -2.02 -3.80 14.57
N THR A 49 -2.89 -3.96 15.56
CA THR A 49 -4.32 -3.68 15.42
C THR A 49 -4.58 -2.23 15.03
N GLN A 50 -3.88 -1.28 15.66
CA GLN A 50 -4.01 0.14 15.35
C GLN A 50 -3.58 0.44 13.92
N HIS A 51 -2.49 -0.17 13.46
CA HIS A 51 -2.05 -0.01 12.07
C HIS A 51 -3.05 -0.60 11.08
N LEU A 52 -3.61 -1.75 11.39
CA LEU A 52 -4.65 -2.37 10.55
C LEU A 52 -5.90 -1.48 10.48
N ASP A 53 -6.29 -0.85 11.58
CA ASP A 53 -7.43 0.07 11.60
C ASP A 53 -7.21 1.24 10.65
N VAL A 54 -6.01 1.80 10.62
CA VAL A 54 -5.65 2.89 9.69
C VAL A 54 -5.72 2.40 8.24
N LEU A 55 -5.21 1.19 7.97
CA LEU A 55 -5.25 0.60 6.63
C LEU A 55 -6.68 0.30 6.19
N GLU A 56 -7.53 -0.21 7.09
CA GLU A 56 -8.93 -0.46 6.80
C GLU A 56 -9.68 0.85 6.52
N ALA A 57 -9.43 1.91 7.31
CA ALA A 57 -10.03 3.22 7.10
C ALA A 57 -9.65 3.81 5.75
N ALA A 58 -8.44 3.53 5.25
CA ALA A 58 -7.98 3.94 3.93
C ALA A 58 -8.44 3.00 2.82
N ASN A 59 -9.22 1.98 3.14
CA ASN A 59 -9.73 0.97 2.21
C ASN A 59 -8.61 0.16 1.54
N LEU A 60 -7.43 0.09 2.16
CA LEU A 60 -6.30 -0.71 1.67
C LEU A 60 -6.35 -2.14 2.16
N VAL A 61 -7.06 -2.39 3.24
CA VAL A 61 -7.26 -3.72 3.81
C VAL A 61 -8.74 -3.99 3.93
N ALA A 62 -9.17 -5.12 3.41
CA ALA A 62 -10.52 -5.66 3.58
C ALA A 62 -10.42 -6.87 4.50
N THR A 63 -11.50 -7.13 5.23
CA THR A 63 -11.53 -8.26 6.14
C THR A 63 -12.72 -9.17 5.84
N VAL A 64 -12.52 -10.46 6.07
CA VAL A 64 -13.56 -11.46 5.95
C VAL A 64 -13.53 -12.31 7.22
N ARG A 65 -14.69 -12.46 7.82
CA ARG A 65 -14.81 -13.33 9.00
C ARG A 65 -14.98 -14.77 8.55
N ARG A 66 -14.16 -15.65 9.12
CA ARG A 66 -14.23 -17.08 8.88
C ARG A 66 -14.23 -17.81 10.22
N GLY A 67 -15.39 -18.24 10.67
CA GLY A 67 -15.54 -18.78 12.01
C GLY A 67 -15.23 -17.71 13.07
N ARG A 68 -14.29 -17.99 13.97
CA ARG A 68 -13.84 -17.04 14.99
C ARG A 68 -12.70 -16.15 14.51
N GLU A 69 -12.17 -16.45 13.33
CA GLU A 69 -11.03 -15.72 12.79
C GLU A 69 -11.48 -14.62 11.85
N LYS A 70 -10.71 -13.54 11.86
CA LYS A 70 -10.83 -12.44 10.92
C LYS A 70 -9.63 -12.49 9.99
N LEU A 71 -9.88 -12.68 8.71
CA LEU A 71 -8.84 -12.75 7.70
C LEU A 71 -8.67 -11.39 7.03
N HIS A 72 -7.43 -11.01 6.80
CA HIS A 72 -7.09 -9.72 6.23
C HIS A 72 -6.61 -9.90 4.80
N PHE A 73 -7.08 -9.03 3.92
CA PHE A 73 -6.76 -9.06 2.49
C PHE A 73 -6.31 -7.69 2.04
N LEU A 74 -5.30 -7.65 1.18
CA LEU A 74 -4.93 -6.40 0.51
C LEU A 74 -6.00 -6.04 -0.50
N ASN A 75 -6.50 -4.81 -0.43
CA ASN A 75 -7.38 -4.25 -1.45
C ASN A 75 -6.57 -3.32 -2.33
N PRO A 76 -6.27 -3.70 -3.58
CA PRO A 76 -5.42 -2.88 -4.45
C PRO A 76 -6.16 -1.69 -5.08
N VAL A 77 -7.48 -1.59 -4.94
CA VAL A 77 -8.29 -0.57 -5.63
C VAL A 77 -7.79 0.85 -5.35
N PRO A 78 -7.53 1.28 -4.09
CA PRO A 78 -7.02 2.63 -3.86
C PRO A 78 -5.65 2.85 -4.48
N LEU A 79 -4.80 1.82 -4.53
CA LEU A 79 -3.48 1.91 -5.16
C LEU A 79 -3.59 2.06 -6.66
N GLN A 80 -4.53 1.34 -7.29
CA GLN A 80 -4.80 1.47 -8.71
C GLN A 80 -5.32 2.88 -9.04
N ALA A 81 -6.20 3.42 -8.20
CA ALA A 81 -6.71 4.78 -8.37
C ALA A 81 -5.59 5.82 -8.28
N LEU A 82 -4.65 5.63 -7.35
CA LEU A 82 -3.45 6.46 -7.23
C LEU A 82 -2.61 6.40 -8.49
N TYR A 83 -2.35 5.20 -8.98
CA TYR A 83 -1.60 4.96 -10.20
C TYR A 83 -2.24 5.68 -11.38
N ASP A 84 -3.54 5.46 -11.60
CA ASP A 84 -4.28 6.06 -12.72
C ASP A 84 -4.24 7.58 -12.67
N ARG A 85 -4.37 8.14 -11.48
CA ARG A 85 -4.45 9.59 -11.31
C ARG A 85 -3.09 10.27 -11.41
N TRP A 86 -2.04 9.68 -10.86
CA TRP A 86 -0.76 10.36 -10.67
C TRP A 86 0.39 9.79 -11.48
N ILE A 87 0.37 8.50 -11.77
CA ILE A 87 1.51 7.80 -12.38
C ILE A 87 1.25 7.51 -13.86
N ALA A 88 0.06 7.05 -14.21
CA ALA A 88 -0.29 6.71 -15.59
C ALA A 88 -0.20 7.90 -16.54
N LYS A 89 -0.33 9.12 -16.02
CA LYS A 89 -0.15 10.34 -16.80
C LYS A 89 1.24 10.45 -17.41
N PHE A 90 2.22 9.89 -16.72
CA PHE A 90 3.60 9.84 -17.20
C PHE A 90 3.76 8.53 -17.95
N GLU A 91 3.18 8.48 -19.15
CA GLU A 91 3.23 7.30 -19.98
C GLU A 91 4.67 6.87 -20.28
N ARG A 92 4.84 5.61 -20.68
CA ARG A 92 6.15 5.05 -21.00
C ARG A 92 7.02 5.95 -21.88
N PRO A 93 6.49 6.61 -22.93
CA PRO A 93 7.33 7.51 -23.74
C PRO A 93 7.94 8.66 -22.93
N ARG A 94 7.18 9.25 -22.01
CA ARG A 94 7.67 10.33 -21.15
C ARG A 94 8.73 9.84 -20.18
N LEU A 95 8.50 8.67 -19.58
CA LEU A 95 9.47 8.06 -18.68
C LEU A 95 10.76 7.71 -19.41
N LYS A 96 10.66 7.19 -20.63
CA LYS A 96 11.83 6.93 -21.47
C LYS A 96 12.57 8.20 -21.83
N ALA A 97 11.86 9.27 -22.15
CA ALA A 97 12.47 10.57 -22.46
C ALA A 97 13.25 11.12 -21.26
N LEU A 98 12.67 11.04 -20.05
CA LEU A 98 13.33 11.44 -18.82
C LEU A 98 14.58 10.61 -18.54
N SER A 99 14.50 9.31 -18.74
CA SER A 99 15.63 8.41 -18.57
C SER A 99 16.76 8.72 -19.54
N ARG A 100 16.43 9.06 -20.79
CA ARG A 100 17.43 9.48 -21.80
C ARG A 100 18.08 10.79 -21.39
N LEU A 101 17.30 11.76 -20.94
CA LEU A 101 17.80 13.03 -20.48
C LEU A 101 18.77 12.84 -19.32
N LYS A 102 18.40 12.05 -18.34
CA LYS A 102 19.25 11.72 -17.20
C LYS A 102 20.58 11.14 -17.64
N ARG A 103 20.56 10.18 -18.54
CA ARG A 103 21.77 9.55 -19.08
C ARG A 103 22.66 10.54 -19.81
N ARG A 104 22.06 11.44 -20.59
CA ARG A 104 22.82 12.49 -21.30
C ARG A 104 23.50 13.45 -20.33
N LEU A 105 22.79 13.82 -19.26
CA LEU A 105 23.36 14.71 -18.22
C LEU A 105 24.50 14.02 -17.49
N GLU A 106 24.37 12.74 -17.17
CA GLU A 106 25.41 11.96 -16.51
C GLU A 106 26.66 11.86 -17.36
N LYS A 107 26.53 11.74 -18.70
CA LYS A 107 27.65 11.71 -19.62
C LYS A 107 28.40 13.04 -19.70
N ILE A 108 27.70 14.16 -19.52
CA ILE A 108 28.32 15.49 -19.53
C ILE A 108 29.18 15.68 -18.30
N ASP A 109 28.79 15.14 -17.17
CA ASP A 109 29.51 15.25 -15.90
C ASP A 109 30.65 14.24 -15.75
N GLY A 110 30.67 13.23 -16.61
CA GLY A 110 31.66 12.16 -16.52
C GLY A 110 32.92 12.38 -17.31
#